data_96c33a580795edd2e8d242b7d2d5142e
#
_entry.id   96c33a580795edd2e8d242b7d2d5142e
#
_cell.length_a   1.000
_cell.length_b   1.000
_cell.length_c   1.000
_cell.angle_alpha   90.00
_cell.angle_beta   90.00
_cell.angle_gamma   90.00
#
_symmetry.space_group_name_H-M   'P 1'
#
loop_
_entity.id
_entity.type
_entity.pdbx_description
1 polymer ?
#
loop_
_entity_poly.entity_id
_entity_poly.type
_entity_poly.pdbx_seq_one_letter_code
_entity_poly.pdbx_strand_id
1 'polypeptide(L)'
;MVNDSDQRVRADVAVLGGGTSGAVVAGRLLQDTSLSVVVVEAGPDYGAFDAARWPRELLDSTTLPDTHDWGYRGPGAVPARELAFERARVIGGCSAHNGCSQTVGHAADYRRWGLSWTDESLAVLMKQGASRLRVRHYADEELTPFQAAAMDAMVGCGIPRTDDLDDLSGGAGCGPSPVNNPGGVRWNSGFAYLDPVRGDRRLRVVDRALVDRLEFRGSAVRRAHVLRGRERLVVEADRFVLCGGAYGSPEVLLRSGVGPAGELRALGVRPRLDLPGVGRNLHDHPTLELRFAASEELARRLTAYERLRPVPDEQVIGKALSTGGHEPYDLHLLPWTARTAEGWTCVLPAACLTPRSRGALRLSSPDPGSRPVIEHAYLTDGDDLAVLRDGIELCRSLAASPALAPLLGAPLDEFTADPRAGDAAMRLSAAHYWHPVGTCAIGADPAAGAVVDGTGRVHGSDNLWVVDASIMPVIPRATTNLPVVALAEHLVGTLG
;
A
#
# COMPACT_ATOMS: atom_id res chain seq x y z
N MET A 1 18.15 -31.16 8.11
CA MET A 1 17.99 -32.32 7.21
C MET A 1 16.59 -32.25 6.67
N VAL A 2 16.43 -32.15 5.34
CA VAL A 2 15.11 -32.17 4.66
C VAL A 2 14.58 -33.57 4.84
N ASN A 3 13.38 -33.70 5.45
CA ASN A 3 12.71 -34.98 5.56
C ASN A 3 12.28 -35.40 4.15
N ASP A 4 12.47 -36.67 3.77
CA ASP A 4 12.15 -37.21 2.41
C ASP A 4 10.64 -37.12 2.07
N SER A 5 9.81 -36.63 3.00
CA SER A 5 8.36 -36.40 2.84
C SER A 5 7.98 -34.99 2.38
N ASP A 6 8.93 -34.04 2.23
CA ASP A 6 8.61 -32.69 1.80
C ASP A 6 8.23 -32.68 0.30
N GLN A 7 7.04 -32.18 -0.01
CA GLN A 7 6.62 -32.00 -1.40
C GLN A 7 7.50 -30.91 -2.06
N ARG A 8 8.08 -31.23 -3.22
CA ARG A 8 8.94 -30.33 -3.97
C ARG A 8 8.19 -29.69 -5.13
N VAL A 9 8.38 -28.39 -5.26
CA VAL A 9 7.91 -27.59 -6.39
C VAL A 9 9.13 -26.96 -7.05
N ARG A 10 9.26 -27.09 -8.38
CA ARG A 10 10.37 -26.51 -9.13
C ARG A 10 9.85 -25.60 -10.24
N ALA A 11 10.53 -24.48 -10.45
CA ALA A 11 10.33 -23.54 -11.56
C ALA A 11 11.66 -22.81 -11.86
N ASP A 12 11.73 -22.04 -12.94
CA ASP A 12 12.87 -21.15 -13.21
C ASP A 12 12.85 -19.95 -12.26
N VAL A 13 11.65 -19.42 -11.96
CA VAL A 13 11.46 -18.28 -11.04
C VAL A 13 10.45 -18.61 -9.96
N ALA A 14 10.81 -18.34 -8.71
CA ALA A 14 9.90 -18.38 -7.56
C ALA A 14 9.50 -16.96 -7.14
N VAL A 15 8.24 -16.59 -7.32
CA VAL A 15 7.64 -15.34 -6.84
C VAL A 15 7.01 -15.60 -5.48
N LEU A 16 7.56 -15.02 -4.44
CA LEU A 16 7.22 -15.25 -3.04
C LEU A 16 6.36 -14.11 -2.50
N GLY A 17 5.05 -14.30 -2.59
CA GLY A 17 3.97 -13.35 -2.39
C GLY A 17 3.19 -13.12 -3.69
N GLY A 18 1.90 -13.46 -3.69
CA GLY A 18 0.98 -13.26 -4.83
C GLY A 18 0.20 -11.95 -4.75
N GLY A 19 0.75 -10.93 -4.07
CA GLY A 19 0.16 -9.61 -3.90
C GLY A 19 0.22 -8.74 -5.16
N THR A 20 0.11 -7.41 -4.98
CA THR A 20 0.12 -6.43 -6.08
C THR A 20 1.31 -6.65 -7.02
N SER A 21 2.53 -6.58 -6.51
CA SER A 21 3.74 -6.71 -7.34
C SER A 21 4.00 -8.13 -7.80
N GLY A 22 3.71 -9.13 -6.97
CA GLY A 22 3.92 -10.54 -7.33
C GLY A 22 3.06 -10.98 -8.51
N ALA A 23 1.82 -10.47 -8.60
CA ALA A 23 0.95 -10.67 -9.76
C ALA A 23 1.54 -10.05 -11.02
N VAL A 24 2.08 -8.81 -10.92
CA VAL A 24 2.76 -8.12 -12.03
C VAL A 24 3.98 -8.93 -12.50
N VAL A 25 4.88 -9.26 -11.57
CA VAL A 25 6.12 -10.00 -11.88
C VAL A 25 5.81 -11.33 -12.57
N ALA A 26 4.90 -12.13 -11.99
CA ALA A 26 4.54 -13.44 -12.56
C ALA A 26 3.87 -13.30 -13.93
N GLY A 27 2.91 -12.38 -14.07
CA GLY A 27 2.19 -12.15 -15.31
C GLY A 27 3.12 -11.70 -16.43
N ARG A 28 4.02 -10.76 -16.15
CA ARG A 28 4.97 -10.22 -17.14
C ARG A 28 6.02 -11.25 -17.54
N LEU A 29 6.62 -11.96 -16.59
CA LEU A 29 7.61 -13.02 -16.91
C LEU A 29 7.02 -14.06 -17.86
N LEU A 30 5.77 -14.49 -17.64
CA LEU A 30 5.12 -15.47 -18.51
C LEU A 30 4.75 -14.92 -19.90
N GLN A 31 4.44 -13.62 -20.01
CA GLN A 31 4.15 -12.95 -21.26
C GLN A 31 5.41 -12.67 -22.08
N ASP A 32 6.50 -12.27 -21.42
CA ASP A 32 7.66 -11.70 -22.11
C ASP A 32 8.82 -12.68 -22.24
N THR A 33 8.77 -13.83 -21.57
CA THR A 33 9.85 -14.83 -21.54
C THR A 33 9.33 -16.26 -21.72
N SER A 34 10.25 -17.22 -21.84
CA SER A 34 9.92 -18.66 -21.83
C SER A 34 10.04 -19.31 -20.45
N LEU A 35 10.30 -18.53 -19.40
CA LEU A 35 10.54 -19.03 -18.03
C LEU A 35 9.25 -19.61 -17.43
N SER A 36 9.41 -20.66 -16.63
CA SER A 36 8.38 -21.20 -15.76
C SER A 36 8.37 -20.44 -14.43
N VAL A 37 7.17 -20.17 -13.89
CA VAL A 37 6.97 -19.36 -12.68
C VAL A 37 6.13 -20.11 -11.67
N VAL A 38 6.60 -20.16 -10.43
CA VAL A 38 5.78 -20.54 -9.28
C VAL A 38 5.47 -19.29 -8.43
N VAL A 39 4.20 -19.04 -8.17
CA VAL A 39 3.73 -18.02 -7.22
C VAL A 39 3.35 -18.71 -5.93
N VAL A 40 3.92 -18.27 -4.81
CA VAL A 40 3.58 -18.76 -3.46
C VAL A 40 2.83 -17.65 -2.72
N GLU A 41 1.58 -17.92 -2.33
CA GLU A 41 0.72 -16.95 -1.63
C GLU A 41 0.20 -17.52 -0.32
N ALA A 42 0.29 -16.74 0.75
CA ALA A 42 -0.14 -17.16 2.09
C ALA A 42 -1.66 -17.23 2.24
N GLY A 43 -2.38 -16.40 1.50
CA GLY A 43 -3.83 -16.39 1.46
C GLY A 43 -4.43 -17.32 0.40
N PRO A 44 -5.76 -17.33 0.26
CA PRO A 44 -6.44 -18.11 -0.76
C PRO A 44 -6.26 -17.49 -2.16
N ASP A 45 -6.29 -18.35 -3.17
CA ASP A 45 -6.52 -18.01 -4.57
C ASP A 45 -7.91 -18.50 -5.00
N TYR A 46 -8.80 -17.58 -5.32
CA TYR A 46 -10.15 -17.91 -5.80
C TYR A 46 -10.22 -18.12 -7.31
N GLY A 47 -9.06 -18.09 -8.00
CA GLY A 47 -8.97 -18.27 -9.46
C GLY A 47 -9.19 -16.97 -10.22
N ALA A 48 -9.47 -17.10 -11.52
CA ALA A 48 -9.78 -15.95 -12.37
C ALA A 48 -11.03 -15.22 -11.88
N PHE A 49 -11.17 -13.94 -12.29
CA PHE A 49 -12.36 -13.14 -11.98
C PHE A 49 -13.65 -13.89 -12.30
N ASP A 50 -14.44 -14.12 -11.28
CA ASP A 50 -15.76 -14.71 -11.34
C ASP A 50 -16.55 -14.23 -10.10
N ALA A 51 -17.58 -13.42 -10.34
CA ALA A 51 -18.39 -12.83 -9.28
C ALA A 51 -19.12 -13.87 -8.40
N ALA A 52 -19.32 -15.10 -8.88
CA ALA A 52 -19.91 -16.17 -8.10
C ALA A 52 -18.88 -16.92 -7.21
N ARG A 53 -17.61 -16.78 -7.51
CA ARG A 53 -16.52 -17.51 -6.81
C ARG A 53 -15.77 -16.64 -5.81
N TRP A 54 -15.52 -15.39 -6.17
CA TRP A 54 -14.82 -14.46 -5.29
C TRP A 54 -15.72 -13.96 -4.16
N PRO A 55 -15.21 -13.82 -2.94
CA PRO A 55 -15.94 -13.19 -1.84
C PRO A 55 -16.44 -11.80 -2.25
N ARG A 56 -17.74 -11.54 -1.99
CA ARG A 56 -18.38 -10.27 -2.39
C ARG A 56 -17.66 -9.07 -1.82
N GLU A 57 -17.24 -9.14 -0.57
CA GLU A 57 -16.54 -8.06 0.13
C GLU A 57 -15.20 -7.68 -0.53
N LEU A 58 -14.49 -8.65 -1.14
CA LEU A 58 -13.26 -8.37 -1.89
C LEU A 58 -13.55 -7.73 -3.26
N LEU A 59 -14.73 -7.98 -3.82
CA LEU A 59 -15.15 -7.41 -5.11
C LEU A 59 -15.80 -6.04 -4.95
N ASP A 60 -16.51 -5.80 -3.86
CA ASP A 60 -17.25 -4.57 -3.63
C ASP A 60 -16.28 -3.41 -3.38
N SER A 61 -16.27 -2.44 -4.32
CA SER A 61 -15.38 -1.27 -4.26
C SER A 61 -15.92 -0.13 -3.39
N THR A 62 -17.08 -0.30 -2.78
CA THR A 62 -17.74 0.75 -1.97
C THR A 62 -17.48 0.61 -0.48
N THR A 63 -16.78 -0.45 -0.06
CA THR A 63 -16.44 -0.72 1.33
C THR A 63 -15.01 -1.28 1.44
N LEU A 64 -14.36 -1.07 2.57
CA LEU A 64 -13.11 -1.75 2.87
C LEU A 64 -13.42 -3.13 3.48
N PRO A 65 -12.80 -4.23 2.98
CA PRO A 65 -12.96 -5.56 3.57
C PRO A 65 -12.35 -5.63 4.98
N ASP A 66 -13.02 -6.35 5.89
CA ASP A 66 -12.52 -6.67 7.23
C ASP A 66 -12.00 -8.11 7.34
N THR A 67 -12.10 -8.89 6.28
CA THR A 67 -11.61 -10.27 6.17
C THR A 67 -10.29 -10.34 5.40
N HIS A 68 -9.68 -11.53 5.34
CA HIS A 68 -8.42 -11.76 4.62
C HIS A 68 -7.27 -10.88 5.09
N ASP A 69 -7.25 -10.53 6.37
CA ASP A 69 -6.23 -9.69 6.98
C ASP A 69 -5.15 -10.52 7.69
N TRP A 70 -3.91 -10.01 7.69
CA TRP A 70 -2.80 -10.58 8.46
C TRP A 70 -2.94 -10.33 9.97
N GLY A 71 -3.72 -9.33 10.38
CA GLY A 71 -3.91 -8.93 11.76
C GLY A 71 -2.68 -8.28 12.39
N TYR A 72 -1.88 -7.56 11.61
CA TYR A 72 -0.76 -6.78 12.15
C TYR A 72 -1.26 -5.66 13.06
N ARG A 73 -0.48 -5.37 14.11
CA ARG A 73 -0.77 -4.31 15.07
C ARG A 73 0.52 -3.69 15.57
N GLY A 74 0.43 -2.46 16.04
CA GLY A 74 1.55 -1.77 16.65
C GLY A 74 1.14 -0.41 17.23
N PRO A 75 2.09 0.30 17.87
CA PRO A 75 1.82 1.59 18.46
C PRO A 75 1.52 2.66 17.41
N GLY A 76 0.55 3.53 17.71
CA GLY A 76 0.33 4.78 17.00
C GLY A 76 1.37 5.85 17.37
N ALA A 77 1.06 7.12 17.10
CA ALA A 77 1.92 8.25 17.49
C ALA A 77 2.02 8.41 19.02
N VAL A 78 1.04 7.90 19.75
CA VAL A 78 1.11 7.72 21.23
C VAL A 78 1.27 6.22 21.49
N PRO A 79 2.36 5.77 22.14
CA PRO A 79 2.63 4.34 22.34
C PRO A 79 1.53 3.55 23.04
N ALA A 80 0.75 4.19 23.91
CA ALA A 80 -0.38 3.55 24.59
C ALA A 80 -1.59 3.30 23.68
N ARG A 81 -1.65 3.91 22.49
CA ARG A 81 -2.69 3.69 21.50
C ARG A 81 -2.22 2.68 20.46
N GLU A 82 -2.74 1.48 20.52
CA GLU A 82 -2.50 0.46 19.50
C GLU A 82 -3.34 0.75 18.24
N LEU A 83 -2.72 0.62 17.08
CA LEU A 83 -3.37 0.66 15.77
C LEU A 83 -3.34 -0.74 15.13
N ALA A 84 -4.40 -1.07 14.42
CA ALA A 84 -4.39 -2.17 13.47
C ALA A 84 -3.74 -1.69 12.17
N PHE A 85 -2.88 -2.54 11.56
CA PHE A 85 -2.19 -2.26 10.30
C PHE A 85 -2.65 -3.30 9.28
N GLU A 86 -3.86 -3.14 8.77
CA GLU A 86 -4.52 -4.11 7.90
C GLU A 86 -3.72 -4.33 6.61
N ARG A 87 -3.38 -5.59 6.35
CA ARG A 87 -2.70 -6.03 5.12
C ARG A 87 -3.39 -7.28 4.60
N ALA A 88 -3.71 -7.27 3.31
CA ALA A 88 -4.42 -8.38 2.70
C ALA A 88 -3.59 -9.66 2.62
N ARG A 89 -4.24 -10.78 2.94
CA ARG A 89 -3.73 -12.14 2.83
C ARG A 89 -4.57 -12.93 1.83
N VAL A 90 -4.39 -12.63 0.57
CA VAL A 90 -5.15 -13.19 -0.57
C VAL A 90 -4.40 -12.91 -1.87
N ILE A 91 -4.62 -13.69 -2.93
CA ILE A 91 -4.13 -13.34 -4.28
C ILE A 91 -4.58 -11.93 -4.67
N GLY A 92 -3.67 -11.16 -5.26
CA GLY A 92 -3.84 -9.72 -5.51
C GLY A 92 -3.35 -8.86 -4.35
N GLY A 93 -3.17 -9.41 -3.14
CA GLY A 93 -2.69 -8.69 -1.97
C GLY A 93 -3.52 -7.44 -1.67
N CYS A 94 -2.89 -6.36 -1.22
CA CYS A 94 -3.59 -5.14 -0.86
C CYS A 94 -4.36 -4.49 -2.02
N SER A 95 -4.09 -4.82 -3.29
CA SER A 95 -4.93 -4.37 -4.40
C SER A 95 -6.33 -5.00 -4.40
N ALA A 96 -6.52 -6.15 -3.71
CA ALA A 96 -7.82 -6.78 -3.51
C ALA A 96 -8.55 -6.30 -2.23
N HIS A 97 -7.96 -5.32 -1.50
CA HIS A 97 -8.40 -4.93 -0.15
C HIS A 97 -8.46 -3.41 0.05
N ASN A 98 -7.97 -2.62 -0.92
CA ASN A 98 -7.82 -1.17 -0.85
C ASN A 98 -9.10 -0.39 -1.23
N GLY A 99 -9.10 0.93 -1.03
CA GLY A 99 -10.16 1.87 -1.45
C GLY A 99 -10.17 2.20 -2.94
N CYS A 100 -9.45 1.46 -3.79
CA CYS A 100 -9.40 1.63 -5.25
C CYS A 100 -8.76 2.93 -5.77
N SER A 101 -8.34 3.86 -4.97
CA SER A 101 -7.68 5.09 -5.43
C SER A 101 -6.31 4.80 -6.06
N GLN A 102 -6.00 5.41 -7.23
CA GLN A 102 -4.85 5.09 -8.08
C GLN A 102 -4.08 6.35 -8.52
N THR A 103 -3.61 7.14 -7.56
CA THR A 103 -2.87 8.37 -7.88
C THR A 103 -1.44 8.09 -8.32
N VAL A 104 -0.89 8.94 -9.20
CA VAL A 104 0.46 8.78 -9.74
C VAL A 104 1.56 9.45 -8.91
N GLY A 105 1.23 10.44 -8.06
CA GLY A 105 2.22 11.19 -7.29
C GLY A 105 2.97 12.24 -8.13
N HIS A 106 4.22 12.50 -7.76
CA HIS A 106 5.06 13.50 -8.43
C HIS A 106 6.44 12.93 -8.78
N ALA A 107 6.95 13.27 -9.97
CA ALA A 107 8.21 12.73 -10.51
C ALA A 107 9.43 12.95 -9.59
N ALA A 108 9.45 14.04 -8.82
CA ALA A 108 10.54 14.32 -7.89
C ALA A 108 10.75 13.23 -6.82
N ASP A 109 9.69 12.51 -6.42
CA ASP A 109 9.82 11.43 -5.43
C ASP A 109 10.48 10.21 -6.05
N TYR A 110 10.09 9.85 -7.26
CA TYR A 110 10.59 8.67 -7.99
C TYR A 110 12.05 8.83 -8.43
N ARG A 111 12.50 10.06 -8.76
CA ARG A 111 13.93 10.35 -9.04
C ARG A 111 14.83 10.04 -7.85
N ARG A 112 14.30 10.07 -6.62
CA ARG A 112 15.03 9.75 -5.38
C ARG A 112 15.18 8.25 -5.14
N TRP A 113 14.51 7.38 -5.94
CA TRP A 113 14.58 5.94 -5.75
C TRP A 113 15.87 5.31 -6.30
N GLY A 114 16.62 6.02 -7.14
CA GLY A 114 17.87 5.51 -7.69
C GLY A 114 17.69 4.42 -8.75
N LEU A 115 16.50 4.32 -9.33
CA LEU A 115 16.20 3.45 -10.47
C LEU A 115 16.63 4.10 -11.79
N SER A 116 16.83 3.27 -12.81
CA SER A 116 17.31 3.70 -14.14
C SER A 116 16.20 4.24 -15.06
N TRP A 117 15.05 4.61 -14.52
CA TRP A 117 13.98 5.21 -15.33
C TRP A 117 14.14 6.72 -15.51
N THR A 118 13.52 7.26 -16.58
CA THR A 118 13.29 8.68 -16.78
C THR A 118 11.85 9.04 -16.45
N ASP A 119 11.53 10.33 -16.34
CA ASP A 119 10.14 10.77 -16.10
C ASP A 119 9.20 10.27 -17.20
N GLU A 120 9.66 10.29 -18.46
CA GLU A 120 8.88 9.81 -19.61
C GLU A 120 8.64 8.30 -19.54
N SER A 121 9.67 7.50 -19.21
CA SER A 121 9.52 6.05 -19.06
C SER A 121 8.63 5.70 -17.86
N LEU A 122 8.73 6.44 -16.77
CA LEU A 122 7.85 6.31 -15.61
C LEU A 122 6.39 6.61 -15.98
N ALA A 123 6.14 7.71 -16.72
CA ALA A 123 4.79 8.06 -17.17
C ALA A 123 4.18 6.96 -18.06
N VAL A 124 4.99 6.34 -18.93
CA VAL A 124 4.57 5.19 -19.74
C VAL A 124 4.19 3.99 -18.86
N LEU A 125 5.02 3.65 -17.86
CA LEU A 125 4.76 2.56 -16.93
C LEU A 125 3.48 2.80 -16.10
N MET A 126 3.30 4.01 -15.58
CA MET A 126 2.08 4.40 -14.84
C MET A 126 0.84 4.24 -15.72
N LYS A 127 0.89 4.74 -16.96
CA LYS A 127 -0.23 4.64 -17.92
C LYS A 127 -0.55 3.19 -18.29
N GLN A 128 0.47 2.35 -18.49
CA GLN A 128 0.29 0.93 -18.78
C GLN A 128 -0.33 0.20 -17.58
N GLY A 129 0.18 0.44 -16.37
CA GLY A 129 -0.38 -0.10 -15.13
C GLY A 129 -1.82 0.33 -14.91
N ALA A 130 -2.13 1.61 -15.08
CA ALA A 130 -3.48 2.17 -14.98
C ALA A 130 -4.44 1.52 -15.99
N SER A 131 -4.00 1.33 -17.23
CA SER A 131 -4.79 0.66 -18.27
C SER A 131 -5.11 -0.79 -17.90
N ARG A 132 -4.13 -1.58 -17.42
CA ARG A 132 -4.34 -2.97 -16.99
C ARG A 132 -5.24 -3.07 -15.76
N LEU A 133 -5.09 -2.14 -14.81
CA LEU A 133 -5.94 -2.02 -13.63
C LEU A 133 -7.32 -1.42 -13.94
N ARG A 134 -7.59 -1.05 -15.20
CA ARG A 134 -8.86 -0.42 -15.64
C ARG A 134 -9.17 0.85 -14.86
N VAL A 135 -8.15 1.67 -14.61
CA VAL A 135 -8.33 2.95 -13.93
C VAL A 135 -9.18 3.88 -14.76
N ARG A 136 -10.12 4.56 -14.12
CA ARG A 136 -10.97 5.59 -14.66
C ARG A 136 -11.11 6.73 -13.67
N HIS A 137 -11.56 7.89 -14.09
CA HIS A 137 -12.00 8.96 -13.23
C HIS A 137 -13.51 8.89 -13.05
N TYR A 138 -14.02 9.32 -11.88
CA TYR A 138 -15.45 9.55 -11.73
C TYR A 138 -15.87 10.72 -12.62
N ALA A 139 -17.04 10.63 -13.24
CA ALA A 139 -17.69 11.76 -13.85
C ALA A 139 -18.37 12.61 -12.78
N ASP A 140 -18.56 13.91 -13.03
CA ASP A 140 -19.18 14.82 -12.05
C ASP A 140 -20.60 14.35 -11.65
N GLU A 141 -21.32 13.74 -12.59
CA GLU A 141 -22.68 13.21 -12.36
C GLU A 141 -22.69 11.92 -11.50
N GLU A 142 -21.54 11.31 -11.30
CA GLU A 142 -21.38 10.16 -10.42
C GLU A 142 -21.11 10.59 -8.97
N LEU A 143 -20.72 11.85 -8.73
CA LEU A 143 -20.36 12.30 -7.40
C LEU A 143 -21.57 12.27 -6.47
N THR A 144 -21.35 11.78 -5.24
CA THR A 144 -22.35 11.92 -4.18
C THR A 144 -22.54 13.39 -3.81
N PRO A 145 -23.67 13.77 -3.23
CA PRO A 145 -23.90 15.15 -2.76
C PRO A 145 -22.79 15.68 -1.83
N PHE A 146 -22.20 14.81 -1.00
CA PHE A 146 -21.11 15.19 -0.14
C PHE A 146 -19.80 15.42 -0.92
N GLN A 147 -19.47 14.52 -1.85
CA GLN A 147 -18.24 14.60 -2.64
C GLN A 147 -18.24 15.82 -3.57
N ALA A 148 -19.38 16.13 -4.20
CA ALA A 148 -19.52 17.35 -5.00
C ALA A 148 -19.33 18.60 -4.15
N ALA A 149 -19.97 18.67 -2.97
CA ALA A 149 -19.81 19.79 -2.06
C ALA A 149 -18.38 19.90 -1.49
N ALA A 150 -17.69 18.77 -1.24
CA ALA A 150 -16.32 18.77 -0.79
C ALA A 150 -15.38 19.32 -1.88
N MET A 151 -15.59 18.97 -3.14
CA MET A 151 -14.84 19.55 -4.26
C MET A 151 -15.07 21.06 -4.39
N ASP A 152 -16.36 21.51 -4.30
CA ASP A 152 -16.67 22.94 -4.32
C ASP A 152 -16.04 23.69 -3.13
N ALA A 153 -15.99 23.06 -1.94
CA ALA A 153 -15.33 23.61 -0.78
C ALA A 153 -13.81 23.76 -0.99
N MET A 154 -13.14 22.76 -1.58
CA MET A 154 -11.72 22.82 -1.92
C MET A 154 -11.44 24.00 -2.87
N VAL A 155 -12.25 24.14 -3.93
CA VAL A 155 -12.13 25.28 -4.86
C VAL A 155 -12.35 26.60 -4.14
N GLY A 156 -13.39 26.68 -3.30
CA GLY A 156 -13.69 27.88 -2.49
C GLY A 156 -12.59 28.25 -1.49
N CYS A 157 -11.81 27.29 -1.03
CA CYS A 157 -10.64 27.48 -0.16
C CYS A 157 -9.33 27.69 -0.94
N GLY A 158 -9.37 27.84 -2.26
CA GLY A 158 -8.23 28.21 -3.08
C GLY A 158 -7.44 27.03 -3.66
N ILE A 159 -7.92 25.79 -3.55
CA ILE A 159 -7.33 24.64 -4.25
C ILE A 159 -7.92 24.60 -5.66
N PRO A 160 -7.14 24.83 -6.72
CA PRO A 160 -7.69 24.91 -8.06
C PRO A 160 -8.24 23.55 -8.53
N ARG A 161 -9.38 23.58 -9.22
CA ARG A 161 -9.84 22.39 -9.93
C ARG A 161 -8.88 22.05 -11.07
N THR A 162 -8.51 20.79 -11.20
CA THR A 162 -7.68 20.29 -12.31
C THR A 162 -8.36 19.12 -13.00
N ASP A 163 -8.21 19.05 -14.33
CA ASP A 163 -8.70 17.95 -15.14
C ASP A 163 -7.66 16.82 -15.27
N ASP A 164 -6.42 17.07 -14.83
CA ASP A 164 -5.33 16.10 -14.87
C ASP A 164 -4.66 15.94 -13.49
N LEU A 165 -5.19 15.00 -12.71
CA LEU A 165 -4.58 14.55 -11.46
C LEU A 165 -3.45 13.54 -11.67
N ASP A 166 -3.27 13.04 -12.91
CA ASP A 166 -2.32 12.00 -13.30
C ASP A 166 -1.05 12.56 -13.93
N ASP A 167 -0.89 13.90 -13.95
CA ASP A 167 0.35 14.55 -14.34
C ASP A 167 1.42 14.39 -13.25
N LEU A 168 2.51 13.69 -13.59
CA LEU A 168 3.68 13.49 -12.71
C LEU A 168 4.43 14.79 -12.40
N SER A 169 4.20 15.87 -13.16
CA SER A 169 4.74 17.22 -12.94
C SER A 169 3.72 18.18 -12.32
N GLY A 170 2.49 17.72 -12.09
CA GLY A 170 1.37 18.51 -11.61
C GLY A 170 1.56 19.03 -10.18
N GLY A 171 0.97 20.20 -9.91
CA GLY A 171 0.99 20.86 -8.62
C GLY A 171 -0.22 20.56 -7.74
N ALA A 172 -0.50 21.49 -6.82
CA ALA A 172 -1.72 21.49 -6.03
C ALA A 172 -2.96 21.58 -6.92
N GLY A 173 -4.03 20.88 -6.52
CA GLY A 173 -5.27 20.87 -7.28
C GLY A 173 -6.26 19.85 -6.72
N CYS A 174 -7.53 19.94 -7.14
CA CYS A 174 -8.56 18.97 -6.74
C CYS A 174 -9.39 18.53 -7.96
N GLY A 175 -9.95 17.33 -7.85
CA GLY A 175 -10.81 16.77 -8.89
C GLY A 175 -11.32 15.38 -8.54
N PRO A 176 -12.09 14.75 -9.45
CA PRO A 176 -12.51 13.37 -9.29
C PRO A 176 -11.34 12.41 -9.18
N SER A 177 -11.38 11.51 -8.20
CA SER A 177 -10.32 10.53 -7.95
C SER A 177 -10.16 9.53 -9.09
N PRO A 178 -8.92 9.19 -9.52
CA PRO A 178 -8.66 8.06 -10.37
C PRO A 178 -8.86 6.75 -9.58
N VAL A 179 -9.68 5.83 -10.10
CA VAL A 179 -10.07 4.60 -9.38
C VAL A 179 -10.12 3.38 -10.29
N ASN A 180 -9.74 2.21 -9.75
CA ASN A 180 -9.79 0.93 -10.47
C ASN A 180 -11.03 0.11 -10.09
N ASN A 181 -12.22 0.69 -10.27
CA ASN A 181 -13.49 0.09 -9.90
C ASN A 181 -14.51 -0.07 -11.06
N PRO A 182 -14.15 -0.71 -12.17
CA PRO A 182 -15.05 -0.88 -13.30
C PRO A 182 -16.33 -1.61 -12.87
N GLY A 183 -17.49 -0.97 -13.10
CA GLY A 183 -18.80 -1.55 -12.74
C GLY A 183 -18.99 -1.80 -11.24
N GLY A 184 -18.28 -1.07 -10.36
CA GLY A 184 -18.32 -1.27 -8.91
C GLY A 184 -17.47 -2.43 -8.39
N VAL A 185 -16.67 -3.06 -9.25
CA VAL A 185 -15.77 -4.16 -8.90
C VAL A 185 -14.38 -3.63 -8.58
N ARG A 186 -13.82 -3.94 -7.40
CA ARG A 186 -12.41 -3.70 -7.07
C ARG A 186 -11.52 -4.54 -7.97
N TRP A 187 -10.98 -3.92 -9.03
CA TRP A 187 -10.20 -4.61 -10.07
C TRP A 187 -8.75 -4.76 -9.64
N ASN A 188 -8.44 -5.86 -8.96
CA ASN A 188 -7.14 -6.09 -8.35
C ASN A 188 -6.06 -6.56 -9.35
N SER A 189 -4.80 -6.58 -8.90
CA SER A 189 -3.65 -6.99 -9.72
C SER A 189 -3.69 -8.47 -10.13
N GLY A 190 -4.35 -9.34 -9.36
CA GLY A 190 -4.58 -10.73 -9.74
C GLY A 190 -5.40 -10.82 -11.03
N PHE A 191 -6.49 -10.04 -11.13
CA PHE A 191 -7.32 -9.97 -12.35
C PHE A 191 -6.55 -9.33 -13.51
N ALA A 192 -5.80 -8.26 -13.22
CA ALA A 192 -5.10 -7.50 -14.25
C ALA A 192 -3.92 -8.26 -14.88
N TYR A 193 -3.20 -9.07 -14.11
CA TYR A 193 -1.92 -9.66 -14.53
C TYR A 193 -1.87 -11.18 -14.49
N LEU A 194 -2.51 -11.86 -13.52
CA LEU A 194 -2.49 -13.33 -13.46
C LEU A 194 -3.57 -13.95 -14.33
N ASP A 195 -4.77 -13.39 -14.39
CA ASP A 195 -5.87 -13.97 -15.15
C ASP A 195 -5.53 -14.17 -16.64
N PRO A 196 -4.84 -13.23 -17.33
CA PRO A 196 -4.44 -13.44 -18.72
C PRO A 196 -3.51 -14.64 -18.94
N VAL A 197 -2.80 -15.10 -17.90
CA VAL A 197 -1.81 -16.18 -17.99
C VAL A 197 -2.17 -17.42 -17.17
N ARG A 198 -3.34 -17.48 -16.51
CA ARG A 198 -3.73 -18.64 -15.70
C ARG A 198 -3.83 -19.97 -16.48
N GLY A 199 -4.06 -19.91 -17.79
CA GLY A 199 -4.06 -21.08 -18.65
C GLY A 199 -2.68 -21.56 -19.11
N ASP A 200 -1.61 -20.81 -18.81
CA ASP A 200 -0.25 -21.17 -19.21
C ASP A 200 0.28 -22.29 -18.30
N ARG A 201 0.75 -23.39 -18.92
CA ARG A 201 1.30 -24.55 -18.20
C ARG A 201 2.59 -24.24 -17.44
N ARG A 202 3.25 -23.14 -17.73
CA ARG A 202 4.45 -22.65 -17.05
C ARG A 202 4.12 -21.93 -15.75
N LEU A 203 2.85 -21.55 -15.51
CA LEU A 203 2.40 -20.97 -14.24
C LEU A 203 1.97 -22.06 -13.26
N ARG A 204 2.48 -21.96 -12.05
CA ARG A 204 1.95 -22.70 -10.90
C ARG A 204 1.66 -21.74 -9.75
N VAL A 205 0.44 -21.71 -9.26
CA VAL A 205 0.05 -20.97 -8.05
C VAL A 205 -0.06 -21.96 -6.90
N VAL A 206 0.63 -21.66 -5.79
CA VAL A 206 0.58 -22.41 -4.54
C VAL A 206 0.00 -21.49 -3.48
N ASP A 207 -1.30 -21.59 -3.29
CA ASP A 207 -2.06 -20.77 -2.33
C ASP A 207 -2.08 -21.37 -0.93
N ARG A 208 -2.53 -20.57 0.07
CA ARG A 208 -2.55 -20.92 1.49
C ARG A 208 -1.19 -21.43 1.98
N ALA A 209 -0.13 -20.86 1.46
CA ALA A 209 1.24 -21.31 1.59
C ALA A 209 2.13 -20.15 2.07
N LEU A 210 2.50 -20.17 3.35
CA LEU A 210 3.31 -19.15 4.00
C LEU A 210 4.80 -19.42 3.74
N VAL A 211 5.50 -18.46 3.17
CA VAL A 211 6.97 -18.50 3.05
C VAL A 211 7.58 -18.31 4.44
N ASP A 212 8.24 -19.35 4.92
CA ASP A 212 8.94 -19.33 6.20
C ASP A 212 10.29 -18.62 6.07
N ARG A 213 11.20 -19.21 5.31
CA ARG A 213 12.57 -18.71 5.13
C ARG A 213 13.20 -19.22 3.85
N LEU A 214 14.33 -18.61 3.47
CA LEU A 214 15.17 -18.99 2.36
C LEU A 214 16.39 -19.79 2.86
N GLU A 215 16.79 -20.79 2.09
CA GLU A 215 18.00 -21.57 2.33
C GLU A 215 19.08 -21.17 1.34
N PHE A 216 20.21 -20.70 1.88
CA PHE A 216 21.35 -20.25 1.10
C PHE A 216 22.43 -21.32 1.01
N ARG A 217 23.10 -21.37 -0.16
CA ARG A 217 24.38 -22.04 -0.38
C ARG A 217 25.37 -21.04 -0.96
N GLY A 218 26.32 -20.58 -0.13
CA GLY A 218 27.13 -19.40 -0.46
C GLY A 218 26.25 -18.15 -0.54
N SER A 219 26.40 -17.38 -1.60
CA SER A 219 25.60 -16.18 -1.91
C SER A 219 24.27 -16.46 -2.62
N ALA A 220 24.05 -17.68 -3.10
CA ALA A 220 22.85 -18.05 -3.83
C ALA A 220 21.78 -18.70 -2.92
N VAL A 221 20.53 -18.29 -3.07
CA VAL A 221 19.36 -19.01 -2.54
C VAL A 221 19.16 -20.28 -3.35
N ARG A 222 18.93 -21.41 -2.67
CA ARG A 222 18.66 -22.71 -3.28
C ARG A 222 17.22 -23.14 -3.14
N ARG A 223 16.59 -22.74 -2.03
CA ARG A 223 15.24 -23.18 -1.67
C ARG A 223 14.51 -22.12 -0.87
N ALA A 224 13.21 -22.07 -1.06
CA ALA A 224 12.31 -21.46 -0.11
C ALA A 224 11.57 -22.56 0.67
N HIS A 225 11.59 -22.47 1.99
CA HIS A 225 10.79 -23.32 2.88
C HIS A 225 9.42 -22.67 3.07
N VAL A 226 8.37 -23.46 2.87
CA VAL A 226 7.00 -22.99 2.82
C VAL A 226 6.12 -23.86 3.70
N LEU A 227 5.20 -23.25 4.43
CA LEU A 227 4.22 -23.90 5.29
C LEU A 227 2.83 -23.80 4.66
N ARG A 228 2.18 -24.94 4.43
CA ARG A 228 0.80 -25.02 3.93
C ARG A 228 -0.04 -25.82 4.93
N GLY A 229 -0.66 -25.13 5.85
CA GLY A 229 -1.29 -25.77 7.00
C GLY A 229 -0.26 -26.55 7.83
N ARG A 230 -0.40 -27.89 7.86
CA ARG A 230 0.56 -28.78 8.54
C ARG A 230 1.64 -29.34 7.60
N GLU A 231 1.50 -29.12 6.30
CA GLU A 231 2.44 -29.61 5.29
C GLU A 231 3.64 -28.67 5.19
N ARG A 232 4.81 -29.25 4.93
CA ARG A 232 6.03 -28.54 4.58
C ARG A 232 6.30 -28.73 3.10
N LEU A 233 6.44 -27.61 2.39
CA LEU A 233 6.78 -27.60 0.98
C LEU A 233 8.18 -26.99 0.83
N VAL A 234 8.88 -27.42 -0.21
CA VAL A 234 10.16 -26.84 -0.63
C VAL A 234 10.00 -26.35 -2.06
N VAL A 235 10.25 -25.08 -2.27
CA VAL A 235 10.27 -24.47 -3.60
C VAL A 235 11.73 -24.32 -4.03
N GLU A 236 12.11 -24.94 -5.15
CA GLU A 236 13.43 -24.84 -5.78
C GLU A 236 13.32 -23.99 -7.05
N ALA A 237 14.18 -23.01 -7.20
CA ALA A 237 14.22 -22.16 -8.39
C ALA A 237 15.63 -21.64 -8.67
N ASP A 238 15.84 -21.15 -9.90
CA ASP A 238 17.08 -20.48 -10.25
C ASP A 238 17.10 -19.03 -9.78
N ARG A 239 15.91 -18.38 -9.71
CA ARG A 239 15.71 -17.01 -9.24
C ARG A 239 14.60 -16.96 -8.20
N PHE A 240 14.75 -16.12 -7.17
CA PHE A 240 13.79 -15.90 -6.11
C PHE A 240 13.44 -14.41 -6.03
N VAL A 241 12.15 -14.08 -6.10
CA VAL A 241 11.65 -12.71 -6.04
C VAL A 241 10.70 -12.57 -4.85
N LEU A 242 11.10 -11.83 -3.83
CA LEU A 242 10.25 -11.48 -2.70
C LEU A 242 9.27 -10.39 -3.10
N CYS A 243 7.98 -10.67 -2.90
CA CYS A 243 6.85 -9.78 -3.16
C CYS A 243 5.88 -9.75 -1.96
N GLY A 244 6.42 -9.89 -0.74
CA GLY A 244 5.65 -9.96 0.51
C GLY A 244 5.17 -8.61 1.06
N GLY A 245 5.51 -7.50 0.38
CA GLY A 245 5.18 -6.14 0.80
C GLY A 245 6.06 -5.63 1.96
N ALA A 246 5.75 -4.42 2.43
CA ALA A 246 6.57 -3.70 3.40
C ALA A 246 6.77 -4.44 4.75
N TYR A 247 5.91 -5.40 5.08
CA TYR A 247 6.08 -6.19 6.31
C TYR A 247 6.59 -7.60 6.00
N GLY A 248 6.01 -8.31 5.02
CA GLY A 248 6.36 -9.72 4.77
C GLY A 248 7.75 -9.93 4.16
N SER A 249 8.20 -9.06 3.26
CA SER A 249 9.52 -9.20 2.64
C SER A 249 10.67 -9.09 3.64
N PRO A 250 10.75 -8.06 4.53
CA PRO A 250 11.77 -8.03 5.57
C PRO A 250 11.64 -9.19 6.57
N GLU A 251 10.43 -9.65 6.90
CA GLU A 251 10.26 -10.82 7.77
C GLU A 251 10.93 -12.07 7.20
N VAL A 252 10.72 -12.36 5.92
CA VAL A 252 11.35 -13.51 5.24
C VAL A 252 12.86 -13.35 5.22
N LEU A 253 13.40 -12.17 4.91
CA LEU A 253 14.84 -11.90 4.93
C LEU A 253 15.43 -12.13 6.32
N LEU A 254 14.82 -11.57 7.36
CA LEU A 254 15.28 -11.71 8.75
C LEU A 254 15.27 -13.18 9.20
N ARG A 255 14.18 -13.94 8.96
CA ARG A 255 14.13 -15.37 9.28
C ARG A 255 15.15 -16.20 8.50
N SER A 256 15.58 -15.71 7.33
CA SER A 256 16.61 -16.33 6.50
C SER A 256 18.04 -16.02 6.92
N GLY A 257 18.22 -15.17 7.95
CA GLY A 257 19.54 -14.73 8.41
C GLY A 257 20.09 -13.55 7.61
N VAL A 258 19.27 -12.83 6.87
CA VAL A 258 19.62 -11.60 6.14
C VAL A 258 19.09 -10.40 6.91
N GLY A 259 19.97 -9.59 7.48
CA GLY A 259 19.57 -8.44 8.32
C GLY A 259 20.61 -8.10 9.39
N PRO A 260 20.26 -7.25 10.38
CA PRO A 260 21.17 -6.84 11.44
C PRO A 260 21.71 -8.03 12.23
N ALA A 261 23.00 -8.37 12.05
CA ALA A 261 23.59 -9.60 12.57
C ALA A 261 23.48 -9.71 14.10
N GLY A 262 23.54 -8.60 14.85
CA GLY A 262 23.39 -8.58 16.30
C GLY A 262 21.99 -9.00 16.75
N GLU A 263 20.95 -8.44 16.12
CA GLU A 263 19.54 -8.73 16.43
C GLU A 263 19.19 -10.18 16.05
N LEU A 264 19.68 -10.65 14.89
CA LEU A 264 19.47 -12.03 14.46
C LEU A 264 20.06 -13.05 15.45
N ARG A 265 21.29 -12.82 15.94
CA ARG A 265 21.91 -13.69 16.94
C ARG A 265 21.13 -13.71 18.27
N ALA A 266 20.61 -12.56 18.67
CA ALA A 266 19.81 -12.47 19.90
C ALA A 266 18.51 -13.33 19.83
N LEU A 267 17.98 -13.52 18.61
CA LEU A 267 16.83 -14.39 18.35
C LEU A 267 17.20 -15.84 18.03
N GLY A 268 18.50 -16.21 18.08
CA GLY A 268 18.96 -17.54 17.71
C GLY A 268 18.98 -17.81 16.19
N VAL A 269 18.78 -16.78 15.36
CA VAL A 269 18.91 -16.87 13.92
C VAL A 269 20.37 -16.69 13.53
N ARG A 270 20.94 -17.64 12.76
CA ARG A 270 22.30 -17.55 12.27
C ARG A 270 22.43 -16.50 11.17
N PRO A 271 23.21 -15.42 11.34
CA PRO A 271 23.42 -14.44 10.29
C PRO A 271 24.09 -15.06 9.06
N ARG A 272 23.59 -14.67 7.89
CA ARG A 272 24.13 -15.03 6.56
C ARG A 272 24.68 -13.84 5.82
N LEU A 273 23.91 -12.77 5.76
CA LEU A 273 24.29 -11.48 5.20
C LEU A 273 23.98 -10.41 6.26
N ASP A 274 24.99 -9.64 6.65
CA ASP A 274 24.82 -8.52 7.58
C ASP A 274 24.34 -7.29 6.79
N LEU A 275 23.03 -7.12 6.71
CA LEU A 275 22.38 -6.00 6.05
C LEU A 275 21.56 -5.23 7.09
N PRO A 276 22.15 -4.23 7.74
CA PRO A 276 21.52 -3.51 8.86
C PRO A 276 20.25 -2.76 8.47
N GLY A 277 20.02 -2.50 7.17
CA GLY A 277 18.85 -1.82 6.65
C GLY A 277 17.57 -2.66 6.63
N VAL A 278 17.67 -4.00 6.72
CA VAL A 278 16.47 -4.85 6.67
C VAL A 278 15.57 -4.57 7.88
N GLY A 279 14.32 -4.23 7.60
CA GLY A 279 13.32 -3.83 8.57
C GLY A 279 13.43 -2.37 9.04
N ARG A 280 14.43 -1.59 8.59
CA ARG A 280 14.60 -0.17 8.91
C ARG A 280 13.90 0.71 7.89
N ASN A 281 13.90 2.04 8.13
CA ASN A 281 13.29 3.02 7.23
C ASN A 281 11.79 2.79 6.98
N LEU A 282 11.08 2.10 7.87
CA LEU A 282 9.63 1.96 7.78
C LEU A 282 8.96 3.33 7.89
N HIS A 283 8.14 3.69 6.93
CA HIS A 283 7.33 4.91 6.98
C HIS A 283 6.04 4.74 6.18
N ASP A 284 5.07 5.57 6.53
CA ASP A 284 3.73 5.62 5.96
C ASP A 284 3.28 7.09 6.02
N HIS A 285 2.27 7.46 5.29
CA HIS A 285 1.64 8.77 5.40
C HIS A 285 0.83 8.84 6.71
N PRO A 286 1.21 9.66 7.71
CA PRO A 286 0.34 9.90 8.86
C PRO A 286 -0.85 10.75 8.45
N THR A 287 -2.00 10.50 9.04
CA THR A 287 -3.25 11.23 8.75
C THR A 287 -3.94 11.68 10.03
N LEU A 288 -4.68 12.77 9.92
CA LEU A 288 -5.65 13.26 10.90
C LEU A 288 -7.00 13.45 10.22
N GLU A 289 -8.09 13.30 10.96
CA GLU A 289 -9.44 13.33 10.42
C GLU A 289 -10.35 14.19 11.28
N LEU A 290 -11.17 15.04 10.64
CA LEU A 290 -12.34 15.65 11.25
C LEU A 290 -13.57 14.83 10.90
N ARG A 291 -14.37 14.44 11.91
CA ARG A 291 -15.50 13.54 11.78
C ARG A 291 -16.79 14.21 12.20
N PHE A 292 -17.78 14.22 11.33
CA PHE A 292 -19.08 14.84 11.54
C PHE A 292 -20.20 13.84 11.24
N ALA A 293 -21.31 13.96 11.97
CA ALA A 293 -22.56 13.39 11.51
C ALA A 293 -23.00 14.10 10.22
N ALA A 294 -23.65 13.41 9.30
CA ALA A 294 -24.35 14.09 8.22
C ALA A 294 -25.55 14.88 8.76
N SER A 295 -25.81 16.07 8.20
CA SER A 295 -27.05 16.76 8.48
C SER A 295 -28.27 15.94 7.97
N GLU A 296 -29.47 16.22 8.46
CA GLU A 296 -30.71 15.56 7.99
C GLU A 296 -30.87 15.69 6.47
N GLU A 297 -30.52 16.85 5.92
CA GLU A 297 -30.57 17.13 4.49
C GLU A 297 -29.63 16.22 3.72
N LEU A 298 -28.34 16.15 4.14
CA LEU A 298 -27.36 15.30 3.48
C LEU A 298 -27.73 13.81 3.62
N ALA A 299 -28.16 13.37 4.79
CA ALA A 299 -28.59 11.99 5.03
C ALA A 299 -29.73 11.57 4.10
N ARG A 300 -30.71 12.45 3.89
CA ARG A 300 -31.79 12.20 2.91
C ARG A 300 -31.28 12.11 1.49
N ARG A 301 -30.36 13.01 1.09
CA ARG A 301 -29.76 13.02 -0.26
C ARG A 301 -28.88 11.79 -0.51
N LEU A 302 -28.06 11.37 0.46
CA LEU A 302 -27.23 10.15 0.36
C LEU A 302 -28.12 8.90 0.28
N THR A 303 -29.19 8.83 1.08
CA THR A 303 -30.15 7.73 1.01
C THR A 303 -30.91 7.70 -0.33
N ALA A 304 -31.20 8.84 -0.92
CA ALA A 304 -31.78 8.89 -2.26
C ALA A 304 -30.78 8.45 -3.34
N TYR A 305 -29.52 8.83 -3.23
CA TYR A 305 -28.44 8.38 -4.10
C TYR A 305 -28.24 6.84 -4.01
N GLU A 306 -28.21 6.30 -2.77
CA GLU A 306 -28.04 4.86 -2.49
C GLU A 306 -29.12 3.98 -3.14
N ARG A 307 -30.34 4.51 -3.32
CA ARG A 307 -31.41 3.80 -4.04
C ARG A 307 -31.16 3.64 -5.55
N LEU A 308 -30.31 4.49 -6.11
CA LEU A 308 -30.01 4.50 -7.54
C LEU A 308 -28.71 3.73 -7.86
N ARG A 309 -27.72 3.85 -6.97
CA ARG A 309 -26.40 3.24 -7.10
C ARG A 309 -25.71 3.15 -5.74
N PRO A 310 -24.75 2.22 -5.54
CA PRO A 310 -23.96 2.17 -4.31
C PRO A 310 -23.25 3.50 -4.05
N VAL A 311 -23.12 3.87 -2.78
CA VAL A 311 -22.39 5.06 -2.34
C VAL A 311 -20.91 4.68 -2.18
N PRO A 312 -19.98 5.17 -3.02
CA PRO A 312 -18.56 4.98 -2.80
C PRO A 312 -18.09 5.77 -1.57
N ASP A 313 -17.09 5.24 -0.87
CA ASP A 313 -16.48 5.93 0.26
C ASP A 313 -15.87 7.26 -0.20
N GLU A 314 -15.03 7.22 -1.24
CA GLU A 314 -14.22 8.31 -1.76
C GLU A 314 -14.48 8.52 -3.25
N GLN A 315 -14.61 9.77 -3.68
CA GLN A 315 -14.78 10.08 -5.11
C GLN A 315 -14.00 11.30 -5.58
N VAL A 316 -13.51 12.14 -4.67
CA VAL A 316 -12.71 13.31 -4.99
C VAL A 316 -11.44 13.33 -4.16
N ILE A 317 -10.39 13.93 -4.71
CA ILE A 317 -9.12 14.13 -4.03
C ILE A 317 -8.63 15.55 -4.21
N GLY A 318 -8.07 16.12 -3.15
CA GLY A 318 -7.33 17.39 -3.17
C GLY A 318 -5.86 17.16 -2.86
N LYS A 319 -5.01 17.84 -3.61
CA LYS A 319 -3.56 17.98 -3.39
C LYS A 319 -3.31 19.41 -2.94
N ALA A 320 -2.74 19.64 -1.77
CA ALA A 320 -2.51 20.95 -1.22
C ALA A 320 -1.06 21.10 -0.70
N LEU A 321 -0.59 22.33 -0.54
CA LEU A 321 0.71 22.63 0.02
C LEU A 321 0.51 23.23 1.41
N SER A 322 1.21 22.69 2.42
CA SER A 322 1.25 23.26 3.76
C SER A 322 2.14 24.50 3.82
N THR A 323 1.99 25.32 4.84
CA THR A 323 2.83 26.51 5.07
C THR A 323 4.27 26.08 5.31
N GLY A 324 5.20 26.49 4.44
CA GLY A 324 6.60 26.06 4.48
C GLY A 324 6.83 24.60 4.07
N GLY A 325 5.84 24.01 3.43
CA GLY A 325 5.86 22.63 2.94
C GLY A 325 6.76 22.40 1.73
N HIS A 326 6.74 21.17 1.24
CA HIS A 326 7.58 20.74 0.12
C HIS A 326 6.81 20.82 -1.20
N GLU A 327 7.20 21.74 -2.06
CA GLU A 327 6.69 21.86 -3.41
C GLU A 327 6.72 20.52 -4.19
N PRO A 328 5.71 20.23 -5.04
CA PRO A 328 4.60 21.12 -5.40
C PRO A 328 3.35 20.97 -4.51
N TYR A 329 3.29 19.95 -3.65
CA TYR A 329 2.27 19.70 -2.63
C TYR A 329 2.81 18.67 -1.64
N ASP A 330 2.27 18.65 -0.43
CA ASP A 330 2.65 17.71 0.64
C ASP A 330 1.46 17.22 1.47
N LEU A 331 0.24 17.60 1.08
CA LEU A 331 -1.01 17.18 1.69
C LEU A 331 -1.93 16.50 0.68
N HIS A 332 -2.56 15.39 1.08
CA HIS A 332 -3.78 14.87 0.47
C HIS A 332 -4.97 15.20 1.35
N LEU A 333 -6.06 15.60 0.70
CA LEU A 333 -7.39 15.72 1.24
C LEU A 333 -8.27 14.72 0.48
N LEU A 334 -8.76 13.69 1.16
CA LEU A 334 -9.52 12.62 0.54
C LEU A 334 -10.84 12.41 1.31
N PRO A 335 -11.81 13.34 1.16
CA PRO A 335 -13.08 13.30 1.86
C PRO A 335 -13.82 11.98 1.63
N TRP A 336 -14.38 11.42 2.68
CA TRP A 336 -15.13 10.17 2.57
C TRP A 336 -16.38 10.14 3.43
N THR A 337 -17.32 9.25 3.08
CA THR A 337 -18.53 8.99 3.84
C THR A 337 -18.68 7.52 4.13
N ALA A 338 -19.18 7.20 5.30
CA ALA A 338 -19.56 5.85 5.66
C ALA A 338 -20.96 5.81 6.29
N ARG A 339 -21.66 4.72 6.08
CA ARG A 339 -22.90 4.44 6.78
C ARG A 339 -22.62 3.61 8.02
N THR A 340 -23.01 4.13 9.18
CA THR A 340 -22.90 3.46 10.48
C THR A 340 -24.30 3.11 11.03
N ALA A 341 -24.35 2.44 12.16
CA ALA A 341 -25.63 2.17 12.85
C ALA A 341 -26.33 3.46 13.30
N GLU A 342 -25.57 4.52 13.59
CA GLU A 342 -26.05 5.83 14.04
C GLU A 342 -26.44 6.75 12.87
N GLY A 343 -26.11 6.39 11.62
CA GLY A 343 -26.41 7.18 10.43
C GLY A 343 -25.22 7.36 9.49
N TRP A 344 -25.24 8.41 8.69
CA TRP A 344 -24.13 8.76 7.79
C TRP A 344 -23.08 9.59 8.52
N THR A 345 -21.82 9.17 8.40
CA THR A 345 -20.63 9.89 8.87
C THR A 345 -19.94 10.57 7.69
N CYS A 346 -19.55 11.83 7.85
CA CYS A 346 -18.73 12.60 6.91
C CYS A 346 -17.35 12.82 7.52
N VAL A 347 -16.31 12.55 6.76
CA VAL A 347 -14.93 12.66 7.23
C VAL A 347 -14.13 13.55 6.28
N LEU A 348 -13.36 14.45 6.86
CA LEU A 348 -12.43 15.33 6.17
C LEU A 348 -11.00 15.01 6.67
N PRO A 349 -10.26 14.13 5.98
CA PRO A 349 -8.91 13.76 6.34
C PRO A 349 -7.90 14.72 5.73
N ALA A 350 -6.77 14.89 6.43
CA ALA A 350 -5.53 15.45 5.91
C ALA A 350 -4.39 14.45 6.13
N ALA A 351 -3.71 14.06 5.08
CA ALA A 351 -2.56 13.16 5.14
C ALA A 351 -1.28 13.90 4.77
N CYS A 352 -0.22 13.74 5.59
CA CYS A 352 1.12 14.25 5.30
C CYS A 352 1.81 13.29 4.31
N LEU A 353 2.13 13.78 3.11
CA LEU A 353 2.67 12.97 2.01
C LEU A 353 4.18 12.87 2.00
N THR A 354 4.87 13.69 2.75
CA THR A 354 6.35 13.74 2.80
C THR A 354 6.88 13.51 4.22
N PRO A 355 6.46 12.44 4.90
CA PRO A 355 6.81 12.23 6.30
C PRO A 355 8.33 12.06 6.47
N ARG A 356 8.88 12.65 7.54
CA ARG A 356 10.28 12.52 7.96
C ARG A 356 10.47 11.47 9.05
N SER A 357 9.44 11.20 9.83
CA SER A 357 9.45 10.14 10.85
C SER A 357 9.78 8.78 10.23
N ARG A 358 10.67 8.04 10.89
CA ARG A 358 11.10 6.70 10.44
C ARG A 358 11.00 5.71 11.57
N GLY A 359 10.38 4.60 11.28
CA GLY A 359 10.19 3.47 12.15
C GLY A 359 10.97 2.24 11.73
N ALA A 360 10.58 1.10 12.30
CA ALA A 360 11.21 -0.18 12.02
C ALA A 360 10.24 -1.34 12.20
N LEU A 361 10.54 -2.42 11.48
CA LEU A 361 9.99 -3.76 11.70
C LEU A 361 11.10 -4.67 12.23
N ARG A 362 10.80 -5.45 13.26
CA ARG A 362 11.71 -6.45 13.84
C ARG A 362 10.96 -7.77 14.06
N LEU A 363 11.67 -8.89 14.01
CA LEU A 363 11.09 -10.14 14.45
C LEU A 363 10.92 -10.14 15.99
N SER A 364 9.80 -10.66 16.46
CA SER A 364 9.61 -11.02 17.87
C SER A 364 10.12 -12.43 18.19
N SER A 365 10.15 -13.30 17.15
CA SER A 365 10.54 -14.71 17.22
C SER A 365 10.96 -15.19 15.82
N PRO A 366 11.81 -16.22 15.68
CA PRO A 366 12.08 -16.89 14.41
C PRO A 366 10.92 -17.75 13.90
N ASP A 367 9.89 -17.97 14.69
CA ASP A 367 8.68 -18.69 14.28
C ASP A 367 7.86 -17.85 13.30
N PRO A 368 7.59 -18.32 12.06
CA PRO A 368 6.81 -17.59 11.06
C PRO A 368 5.34 -17.36 11.46
N GLY A 369 4.82 -18.07 12.47
CA GLY A 369 3.50 -17.82 13.05
C GLY A 369 3.47 -16.67 14.07
N SER A 370 4.63 -16.18 14.51
CA SER A 370 4.73 -15.05 15.44
C SER A 370 4.60 -13.71 14.72
N ARG A 371 3.83 -12.78 15.29
CA ARG A 371 3.71 -11.43 14.73
C ARG A 371 5.02 -10.66 14.91
N PRO A 372 5.45 -9.88 13.90
CA PRO A 372 6.58 -8.98 14.03
C PRO A 372 6.25 -7.82 14.99
N VAL A 373 7.28 -7.15 15.48
CA VAL A 373 7.16 -5.86 16.15
C VAL A 373 7.22 -4.79 15.07
N ILE A 374 6.14 -4.03 14.92
CA ILE A 374 6.00 -2.97 13.93
C ILE A 374 5.87 -1.63 14.67
N GLU A 375 6.82 -0.75 14.46
CA GLU A 375 6.85 0.59 15.03
C GLU A 375 7.01 1.60 13.89
N HIS A 376 5.93 2.28 13.52
CA HIS A 376 5.98 3.32 12.47
C HIS A 376 6.65 4.60 12.96
N ALA A 377 6.68 4.83 14.27
CA ALA A 377 7.22 6.04 14.89
C ALA A 377 6.53 7.33 14.36
N TYR A 378 5.22 7.27 14.10
CA TYR A 378 4.45 8.40 13.58
C TYR A 378 4.67 9.68 14.40
N LEU A 379 4.84 10.79 13.70
CA LEU A 379 4.95 12.14 14.28
C LEU A 379 6.09 12.30 15.29
N THR A 380 7.14 11.49 15.21
CA THR A 380 8.36 11.69 16.04
C THR A 380 9.18 12.87 15.53
N ASP A 381 9.09 13.20 14.25
CA ASP A 381 9.62 14.44 13.68
C ASP A 381 8.56 15.55 13.80
N GLY A 382 8.99 16.73 14.21
CA GLY A 382 8.10 17.89 14.41
C GLY A 382 7.54 18.47 13.14
N ASP A 383 8.24 18.31 12.01
CA ASP A 383 7.80 18.80 10.71
C ASP A 383 6.56 18.05 10.22
N ASP A 384 6.47 16.74 10.46
CA ASP A 384 5.28 15.94 10.12
C ASP A 384 4.03 16.47 10.84
N LEU A 385 4.19 16.84 12.12
CA LEU A 385 3.10 17.40 12.92
C LEU A 385 2.71 18.81 12.45
N ALA A 386 3.69 19.62 12.01
CA ALA A 386 3.42 20.95 11.46
C ALA A 386 2.61 20.87 10.17
N VAL A 387 2.98 19.97 9.24
CA VAL A 387 2.21 19.71 8.01
C VAL A 387 0.79 19.27 8.31
N LEU A 388 0.59 18.35 9.26
CA LEU A 388 -0.75 17.89 9.63
C LEU A 388 -1.57 18.97 10.34
N ARG A 389 -0.94 19.87 11.09
CA ARG A 389 -1.63 21.02 11.68
C ARG A 389 -2.24 21.91 10.60
N ASP A 390 -1.46 22.28 9.59
CA ASP A 390 -1.94 23.07 8.46
C ASP A 390 -3.04 22.33 7.70
N GLY A 391 -2.88 21.01 7.50
CA GLY A 391 -3.89 20.16 6.88
C GLY A 391 -5.22 20.15 7.63
N ILE A 392 -5.21 20.07 8.96
CA ILE A 392 -6.43 20.12 9.79
C ILE A 392 -7.05 21.51 9.79
N GLU A 393 -6.26 22.59 9.80
CA GLU A 393 -6.81 23.94 9.67
C GLU A 393 -7.49 24.13 8.30
N LEU A 394 -6.90 23.56 7.25
CA LEU A 394 -7.56 23.53 5.94
C LEU A 394 -8.87 22.71 5.98
N CYS A 395 -8.88 21.52 6.59
CA CYS A 395 -10.11 20.74 6.78
C CYS A 395 -11.18 21.50 7.58
N ARG A 396 -10.81 22.28 8.61
CA ARG A 396 -11.73 23.16 9.35
C ARG A 396 -12.30 24.25 8.44
N SER A 397 -11.46 24.83 7.59
CA SER A 397 -11.89 25.83 6.60
C SER A 397 -12.87 25.23 5.58
N LEU A 398 -12.59 24.00 5.10
CA LEU A 398 -13.52 23.26 4.24
C LEU A 398 -14.87 23.02 4.93
N ALA A 399 -14.84 22.54 6.18
CA ALA A 399 -16.06 22.28 6.97
C ALA A 399 -16.90 23.55 7.19
N ALA A 400 -16.25 24.70 7.36
CA ALA A 400 -16.90 26.00 7.54
C ALA A 400 -17.36 26.66 6.22
N SER A 401 -17.00 26.09 5.07
CA SER A 401 -17.33 26.68 3.76
C SER A 401 -18.84 26.69 3.50
N PRO A 402 -19.35 27.62 2.68
CA PRO A 402 -20.76 27.65 2.29
C PRO A 402 -21.24 26.34 1.61
N ALA A 403 -20.34 25.59 0.99
CA ALA A 403 -20.65 24.34 0.31
C ALA A 403 -20.87 23.17 1.29
N LEU A 404 -20.03 23.06 2.33
CA LEU A 404 -20.06 21.92 3.26
C LEU A 404 -20.81 22.21 4.57
N ALA A 405 -20.73 23.42 5.13
CA ALA A 405 -21.31 23.74 6.43
C ALA A 405 -22.80 23.34 6.58
N PRO A 406 -23.68 23.55 5.57
CA PRO A 406 -25.10 23.14 5.67
C PRO A 406 -25.29 21.61 5.64
N LEU A 407 -24.29 20.85 5.19
CA LEU A 407 -24.36 19.40 5.01
C LEU A 407 -23.79 18.63 6.21
N LEU A 408 -22.98 19.29 7.05
CA LEU A 408 -22.37 18.71 8.23
C LEU A 408 -23.24 18.92 9.46
N GLY A 409 -23.39 17.90 10.28
CA GLY A 409 -24.05 17.92 11.59
C GLY A 409 -23.05 18.07 12.73
N ALA A 410 -23.34 17.47 13.89
CA ALA A 410 -22.49 17.55 15.06
C ALA A 410 -21.15 16.85 14.86
N PRO A 411 -20.04 17.35 15.46
CA PRO A 411 -18.79 16.61 15.60
C PRO A 411 -19.02 15.27 16.30
N LEU A 412 -18.30 14.23 15.86
CA LEU A 412 -18.45 12.86 16.38
C LEU A 412 -17.38 12.48 17.42
N ASP A 413 -16.37 13.31 17.59
CA ASP A 413 -15.29 13.10 18.58
C ASP A 413 -14.77 14.43 19.16
N GLU A 414 -14.04 14.34 20.25
CA GLU A 414 -13.49 15.51 20.98
C GLU A 414 -12.49 16.30 20.11
N PHE A 415 -11.67 15.60 19.30
CA PHE A 415 -10.69 16.25 18.44
C PHE A 415 -11.37 17.13 17.37
N THR A 416 -12.43 16.63 16.77
CA THR A 416 -13.26 17.39 15.81
C THR A 416 -13.97 18.57 16.48
N ALA A 417 -14.48 18.36 17.70
CA ALA A 417 -15.25 19.37 18.45
C ALA A 417 -14.36 20.51 18.99
N ASP A 418 -13.06 20.25 19.24
CA ASP A 418 -12.16 21.26 19.80
C ASP A 418 -11.34 21.96 18.70
N PRO A 419 -11.67 23.20 18.32
CA PRO A 419 -10.89 23.94 17.32
C PRO A 419 -9.49 24.34 17.81
N ARG A 420 -9.18 24.16 19.10
CA ARG A 420 -7.89 24.49 19.71
C ARG A 420 -7.11 23.22 20.09
N ALA A 421 -7.52 22.06 19.59
CA ALA A 421 -6.84 20.80 19.85
C ALA A 421 -5.33 20.91 19.56
N GLY A 422 -4.54 20.80 20.62
CA GLY A 422 -3.07 20.95 20.54
C GLY A 422 -2.37 19.66 20.11
N ASP A 423 -1.04 19.71 20.10
CA ASP A 423 -0.16 18.64 19.62
C ASP A 423 -0.43 17.28 20.28
N ALA A 424 -0.76 17.26 21.56
CA ALA A 424 -1.07 16.03 22.28
C ALA A 424 -2.35 15.35 21.74
N ALA A 425 -3.40 16.13 21.48
CA ALA A 425 -4.64 15.65 20.91
C ALA A 425 -4.45 15.19 19.44
N MET A 426 -3.66 15.94 18.66
CA MET A 426 -3.28 15.54 17.29
C MET A 426 -2.56 14.20 17.30
N ARG A 427 -1.54 14.01 18.15
CA ARG A 427 -0.83 12.72 18.26
C ARG A 427 -1.76 11.58 18.70
N LEU A 428 -2.69 11.85 19.61
CA LEU A 428 -3.66 10.86 20.06
C LEU A 428 -4.64 10.48 18.94
N SER A 429 -5.03 11.42 18.10
CA SER A 429 -5.99 11.20 17.00
C SER A 429 -5.33 10.70 15.71
N ALA A 430 -3.99 10.83 15.57
CA ALA A 430 -3.29 10.43 14.36
C ALA A 430 -3.49 8.95 14.02
N ALA A 431 -3.71 8.69 12.74
CA ALA A 431 -3.87 7.36 12.16
C ALA A 431 -2.86 7.16 11.01
N HIS A 432 -2.88 5.98 10.42
CA HIS A 432 -2.12 5.66 9.21
C HIS A 432 -2.98 5.84 7.94
N TYR A 433 -2.32 5.80 6.79
CA TYR A 433 -2.96 5.94 5.48
C TYR A 433 -2.82 4.65 4.64
N TRP A 434 -2.47 3.53 5.29
CA TRP A 434 -2.27 2.19 4.71
C TRP A 434 -1.20 2.09 3.62
N HIS A 435 -0.21 2.96 3.62
CA HIS A 435 0.85 3.06 2.62
C HIS A 435 2.26 2.70 3.14
N PRO A 436 2.46 1.67 4.00
CA PRO A 436 3.79 1.38 4.55
C PRO A 436 4.77 1.00 3.45
N VAL A 437 6.00 1.57 3.55
CA VAL A 437 7.09 1.36 2.60
C VAL A 437 8.46 1.32 3.30
N GLY A 438 9.52 1.00 2.56
CA GLY A 438 10.89 1.38 2.90
C GLY A 438 11.73 0.35 3.64
N THR A 439 11.16 -0.74 4.10
CA THR A 439 11.81 -1.73 4.99
C THR A 439 12.90 -2.61 4.34
N CYS A 440 13.07 -2.52 3.02
CA CYS A 440 14.14 -3.15 2.24
C CYS A 440 14.72 -2.16 1.22
N ALA A 441 14.99 -0.92 1.64
CA ALA A 441 15.23 0.23 0.79
C ALA A 441 16.30 0.01 -0.30
N ILE A 442 16.02 0.55 -1.50
CA ILE A 442 17.00 0.65 -2.59
C ILE A 442 18.12 1.61 -2.18
N GLY A 443 19.35 1.24 -2.55
CA GLY A 443 20.52 2.10 -2.42
C GLY A 443 21.78 1.42 -2.87
N ALA A 444 22.86 2.20 -3.00
CA ALA A 444 24.15 1.68 -3.44
C ALA A 444 25.00 1.12 -2.27
N ASP A 445 24.80 1.64 -1.06
CA ASP A 445 25.68 1.33 0.09
C ASP A 445 24.90 0.60 1.20
N PRO A 446 25.15 -0.71 1.42
CA PRO A 446 24.58 -1.45 2.52
C PRO A 446 24.91 -0.89 3.91
N ALA A 447 26.08 -0.26 4.08
CA ALA A 447 26.44 0.35 5.36
C ALA A 447 25.60 1.60 5.66
N ALA A 448 25.10 2.27 4.63
CA ALA A 448 24.14 3.37 4.76
C ALA A 448 22.68 2.90 4.86
N GLY A 449 22.43 1.59 4.95
CA GLY A 449 21.10 1.02 5.14
C GLY A 449 20.42 0.51 3.86
N ALA A 450 21.13 0.45 2.73
CA ALA A 450 20.58 -0.16 1.52
C ALA A 450 20.43 -1.68 1.70
N VAL A 451 19.31 -2.23 1.24
CA VAL A 451 19.06 -3.69 1.25
C VAL A 451 19.15 -4.26 -0.17
N VAL A 452 18.67 -3.51 -1.15
CA VAL A 452 18.71 -3.90 -2.56
C VAL A 452 19.39 -2.83 -3.42
N ASP A 453 19.95 -3.26 -4.53
CA ASP A 453 20.53 -2.35 -5.55
C ASP A 453 19.43 -1.78 -6.47
N GLY A 454 19.84 -0.93 -7.44
CA GLY A 454 18.93 -0.31 -8.41
C GLY A 454 18.24 -1.30 -9.38
N THR A 455 18.53 -2.59 -9.30
CA THR A 455 17.83 -3.66 -10.04
C THR A 455 16.87 -4.46 -9.16
N GLY A 456 16.72 -4.06 -7.89
CA GLY A 456 15.93 -4.78 -6.88
C GLY A 456 16.64 -6.00 -6.30
N ARG A 457 17.89 -6.30 -6.68
CA ARG A 457 18.64 -7.46 -6.20
C ARG A 457 19.20 -7.20 -4.80
N VAL A 458 19.01 -8.17 -3.90
CA VAL A 458 19.54 -8.11 -2.52
C VAL A 458 21.05 -8.08 -2.51
N HIS A 459 21.64 -7.08 -1.84
CA HIS A 459 23.10 -6.97 -1.73
C HIS A 459 23.73 -8.23 -1.15
N GLY A 460 24.79 -8.72 -1.80
CA GLY A 460 25.48 -9.95 -1.41
C GLY A 460 24.77 -11.24 -1.79
N SER A 461 23.67 -11.18 -2.54
CA SER A 461 23.02 -12.37 -3.11
C SER A 461 23.13 -12.41 -4.62
N ASP A 462 23.29 -13.63 -5.19
CA ASP A 462 23.44 -13.83 -6.63
C ASP A 462 22.08 -13.89 -7.36
N ASN A 463 21.01 -14.37 -6.67
CA ASN A 463 19.75 -14.73 -7.30
C ASN A 463 18.50 -14.43 -6.47
N LEU A 464 18.58 -13.43 -5.59
CA LEU A 464 17.46 -12.98 -4.77
C LEU A 464 17.15 -11.51 -5.04
N TRP A 465 15.89 -11.23 -5.34
CA TRP A 465 15.35 -9.88 -5.55
C TRP A 465 14.24 -9.59 -4.56
N VAL A 466 14.01 -8.31 -4.29
CA VAL A 466 12.78 -7.80 -3.65
C VAL A 466 12.13 -6.84 -4.63
N VAL A 467 10.86 -7.09 -4.94
CA VAL A 467 10.10 -6.28 -5.91
C VAL A 467 8.73 -5.96 -5.29
N ASP A 468 8.67 -5.01 -4.37
CA ASP A 468 7.44 -4.51 -3.74
C ASP A 468 7.67 -3.16 -3.04
N ALA A 469 6.67 -2.67 -2.31
CA ALA A 469 6.74 -1.38 -1.61
C ALA A 469 7.88 -1.30 -0.57
N SER A 470 8.39 -2.42 -0.07
CA SER A 470 9.48 -2.42 0.91
C SER A 470 10.77 -1.78 0.37
N ILE A 471 10.98 -1.79 -0.96
CA ILE A 471 12.20 -1.26 -1.55
C ILE A 471 12.16 0.25 -1.81
N MET A 472 11.02 0.91 -1.69
CA MET A 472 10.88 2.36 -1.88
C MET A 472 11.68 3.10 -0.79
N PRO A 473 12.78 3.81 -1.10
CA PRO A 473 13.57 4.49 -0.08
C PRO A 473 12.86 5.70 0.49
N VAL A 474 11.95 6.27 -0.31
CA VAL A 474 11.05 7.38 0.02
C VAL A 474 9.67 7.06 -0.50
N ILE A 475 8.66 7.28 0.33
CA ILE A 475 7.26 7.13 -0.07
C ILE A 475 6.89 8.18 -1.12
N PRO A 476 6.18 7.81 -2.21
CA PRO A 476 5.72 8.79 -3.18
C PRO A 476 4.50 9.55 -2.64
N ARG A 477 4.29 10.79 -3.10
CA ARG A 477 3.08 11.59 -2.81
C ARG A 477 1.84 11.03 -3.52
N ALA A 478 1.59 9.74 -3.31
CA ALA A 478 0.55 8.97 -4.00
C ALA A 478 -0.04 7.89 -3.10
N THR A 479 -1.22 7.37 -3.47
CA THR A 479 -1.65 6.03 -3.05
C THR A 479 -0.69 5.01 -3.67
N THR A 480 -0.17 4.07 -2.88
CA THR A 480 1.02 3.31 -3.27
C THR A 480 0.78 2.17 -4.28
N ASN A 481 -0.48 1.84 -4.58
CA ASN A 481 -0.77 0.66 -5.43
C ASN A 481 -0.26 0.81 -6.87
N LEU A 482 -0.61 1.90 -7.56
CA LEU A 482 -0.13 2.15 -8.93
C LEU A 482 1.39 2.36 -9.00
N PRO A 483 2.04 3.10 -8.07
CA PRO A 483 3.49 3.14 -7.94
C PRO A 483 4.16 1.77 -7.79
N VAL A 484 3.59 0.85 -7.01
CA VAL A 484 4.10 -0.54 -6.89
C VAL A 484 3.97 -1.30 -8.21
N VAL A 485 2.86 -1.10 -8.93
CA VAL A 485 2.70 -1.71 -10.26
C VAL A 485 3.77 -1.20 -11.23
N ALA A 486 3.98 0.12 -11.32
CA ALA A 486 5.00 0.71 -12.18
C ALA A 486 6.42 0.26 -11.80
N LEU A 487 6.71 0.15 -10.49
CA LEU A 487 7.97 -0.39 -9.98
C LEU A 487 8.19 -1.83 -10.44
N ALA A 488 7.18 -2.69 -10.31
CA ALA A 488 7.27 -4.09 -10.69
C ALA A 488 7.39 -4.26 -12.22
N GLU A 489 6.64 -3.47 -13.00
CA GLU A 489 6.76 -3.40 -14.47
C GLU A 489 8.18 -3.02 -14.92
N HIS A 490 8.82 -2.06 -14.21
CA HIS A 490 10.20 -1.66 -14.49
C HIS A 490 11.20 -2.77 -14.17
N LEU A 491 11.11 -3.34 -12.96
CA LEU A 491 12.11 -4.28 -12.46
C LEU A 491 11.99 -5.68 -13.07
N VAL A 492 10.83 -6.07 -13.59
CA VAL A 492 10.68 -7.38 -14.23
C VAL A 492 11.66 -7.58 -15.39
N GLY A 493 12.01 -6.50 -16.10
CA GLY A 493 13.02 -6.52 -17.16
C GLY A 493 14.44 -6.90 -16.68
N THR A 494 14.73 -6.76 -15.38
CA THR A 494 16.01 -7.13 -14.77
C THR A 494 16.08 -8.59 -14.34
N LEU A 495 14.94 -9.29 -14.37
CA LEU A 495 14.79 -10.68 -13.94
C LEU A 495 14.91 -11.69 -15.09
N GLY A 496 14.93 -11.25 -16.33
CA GLY A 496 14.96 -12.06 -17.55
C GLY A 496 16.31 -12.71 -17.85
#